data_4c800d27cb9846e8ae57f4fe1ce25092
#
_entry.id   4c800d27cb9846e8ae57f4fe1ce25092
#
_cell.length_a   1.000
_cell.length_b   1.000
_cell.length_c   1.000
_cell.angle_alpha   90.00
_cell.angle_beta   90.00
_cell.angle_gamma   90.00
#
_symmetry.space_group_name_H-M   'P 1'
#
loop_
_entity.id
_entity.type
_entity.pdbx_description
1 polymer ?
#
loop_
_entity_poly.entity_id
_entity_poly.type
_entity_poly.pdbx_seq_one_letter_code
_entity_poly.pdbx_strand_id
1 'polypeptide(L)'
;MRLEIKNLCKTYKKGVVKALDDFSVTLTPGVYGLLGPNGAGKSTLMNIITDNLNADSGEVLYDGEEIKKLGKDYRTVLGYMPQQQGLYDDFTLNRFLWYMAALKGLKKKEAKVKITSLLETVNLKESAHKKLGSFSGGMKQRALIAQALLNDPEILILDEPTAGLDPKERIRIRNFISEIAEDKIVLISTHVVSDIEFIAKEIILLKQGKLVSH
;
A
#
# COMPACT_ATOMS: atom_id res chain seq x y z
N MET A 1 7.27 16.36 -2.48
CA MET A 1 6.43 15.24 -1.97
C MET A 1 6.92 14.83 -0.60
N ARG A 2 6.07 14.94 0.40
CA ARG A 2 6.37 14.64 1.80
C ARG A 2 5.10 14.21 2.53
N LEU A 3 5.15 13.09 3.24
CA LEU A 3 4.07 12.62 4.10
C LEU A 3 4.54 12.72 5.56
N GLU A 4 3.87 13.55 6.36
CA GLU A 4 4.19 13.76 7.76
C GLU A 4 3.09 13.18 8.63
N ILE A 5 3.49 12.39 9.59
CA ILE A 5 2.61 11.81 10.60
C ILE A 5 3.02 12.43 11.92
N LYS A 6 2.11 13.12 12.62
CA LYS A 6 2.42 13.88 13.83
C LYS A 6 1.54 13.47 14.99
N ASN A 7 2.18 12.97 16.04
CA ASN A 7 1.58 12.67 17.35
C ASN A 7 0.30 11.83 17.26
N LEU A 8 0.26 10.84 16.32
CA LEU A 8 -0.92 10.01 16.14
C LEU A 8 -1.17 9.13 17.37
N CYS A 9 -2.40 9.23 17.88
CA CYS A 9 -2.93 8.32 18.88
C CYS A 9 -4.18 7.63 18.37
N LYS A 10 -4.31 6.34 18.69
CA LYS A 10 -5.51 5.55 18.44
C LYS A 10 -5.73 4.50 19.49
N THR A 11 -6.92 4.49 20.08
CA THR A 11 -7.29 3.57 21.13
C THR A 11 -8.57 2.84 20.80
N TYR A 12 -8.62 1.55 21.06
CA TYR A 12 -9.79 0.69 20.89
C TYR A 12 -10.34 0.22 22.24
N LYS A 13 -11.54 -0.38 22.21
CA LYS A 13 -12.20 -0.97 23.38
C LYS A 13 -12.31 0.00 24.57
N LYS A 14 -12.88 1.19 24.32
CA LYS A 14 -13.11 2.24 25.33
C LYS A 14 -11.86 2.57 26.18
N GLY A 15 -10.70 2.64 25.54
CA GLY A 15 -9.47 3.06 26.20
C GLY A 15 -8.52 1.94 26.62
N VAL A 16 -8.90 0.67 26.45
CA VAL A 16 -8.11 -0.47 26.95
C VAL A 16 -6.90 -0.81 26.05
N VAL A 17 -7.03 -0.65 24.72
CA VAL A 17 -5.97 -1.02 23.77
C VAL A 17 -5.49 0.20 23.02
N LYS A 18 -4.32 0.71 23.37
CA LYS A 18 -3.62 1.74 22.60
C LYS A 18 -2.96 1.10 21.39
N ALA A 19 -3.54 1.31 20.22
CA ALA A 19 -3.00 0.81 18.96
C ALA A 19 -1.93 1.73 18.38
N LEU A 20 -2.03 3.05 18.62
CA LEU A 20 -0.98 4.04 18.40
C LEU A 20 -0.90 4.96 19.62
N ASP A 21 0.32 5.29 20.03
CA ASP A 21 0.62 6.10 21.20
C ASP A 21 1.75 7.09 20.86
N ASP A 22 1.35 8.32 20.52
CA ASP A 22 2.25 9.43 20.14
C ASP A 22 3.20 9.09 18.97
N PHE A 23 2.66 8.43 17.94
CA PHE A 23 3.44 8.01 16.80
C PHE A 23 3.70 9.17 15.84
N SER A 24 4.99 9.43 15.55
CA SER A 24 5.40 10.49 14.62
C SER A 24 6.50 9.98 13.70
N VAL A 25 6.38 10.26 12.39
CA VAL A 25 7.40 9.98 11.37
C VAL A 25 7.19 10.86 10.15
N THR A 26 8.27 11.16 9.44
CA THR A 26 8.22 11.89 8.17
C THR A 26 8.79 11.02 7.05
N LEU A 27 8.01 10.86 5.97
CA LEU A 27 8.39 10.07 4.81
C LEU A 27 8.58 10.98 3.59
N THR A 28 9.62 10.70 2.83
CA THR A 28 9.95 11.32 1.54
C THR A 28 10.12 10.22 0.49
N PRO A 29 10.28 10.49 -0.81
CA PRO A 29 10.43 9.43 -1.81
C PRO A 29 11.43 8.35 -1.40
N GLY A 30 11.03 7.09 -1.59
CA GLY A 30 11.76 5.89 -1.22
C GLY A 30 10.88 4.81 -0.60
N VAL A 31 11.45 3.64 -0.37
CA VAL A 31 10.78 2.49 0.25
C VAL A 31 10.98 2.53 1.77
N TYR A 32 9.90 2.38 2.50
CA TYR A 32 9.88 2.29 3.97
C TYR A 32 9.29 0.95 4.39
N GLY A 33 10.01 0.23 5.23
CA GLY A 33 9.53 -1.01 5.82
C GLY A 33 8.88 -0.77 7.17
N LEU A 34 7.60 -1.07 7.32
CA LEU A 34 6.89 -1.02 8.60
C LEU A 34 6.91 -2.39 9.26
N LEU A 35 7.82 -2.58 10.21
CA LEU A 35 8.00 -3.81 10.95
C LEU A 35 7.33 -3.75 12.33
N GLY A 36 6.90 -4.89 12.81
CA GLY A 36 6.40 -5.07 14.17
C GLY A 36 5.57 -6.35 14.29
N PRO A 37 5.42 -6.88 15.50
CA PRO A 37 4.60 -8.07 15.74
C PRO A 37 3.12 -7.84 15.43
N ASN A 38 2.34 -8.91 15.38
CA ASN A 38 0.89 -8.80 15.28
C ASN A 38 0.33 -7.99 16.48
N GLY A 39 -0.59 -7.07 16.19
CA GLY A 39 -1.12 -6.17 17.21
C GLY A 39 -0.23 -4.95 17.55
N ALA A 40 0.91 -4.78 16.89
CA ALA A 40 1.77 -3.61 17.12
C ALA A 40 1.16 -2.26 16.72
N GLY A 41 0.12 -2.25 15.86
CA GLY A 41 -0.54 -1.06 15.36
C GLY A 41 -0.35 -0.80 13.85
N LYS A 42 0.36 -1.67 13.12
CA LYS A 42 0.66 -1.49 11.68
C LYS A 42 -0.57 -1.22 10.84
N SER A 43 -1.56 -2.11 10.88
CA SER A 43 -2.81 -1.95 10.11
C SER A 43 -3.62 -0.72 10.56
N THR A 44 -3.55 -0.35 11.85
CA THR A 44 -4.17 0.88 12.34
C THR A 44 -3.51 2.11 11.72
N LEU A 45 -2.18 2.17 11.70
CA LEU A 45 -1.43 3.25 11.08
C LEU A 45 -1.75 3.36 9.58
N MET A 46 -1.70 2.24 8.86
CA MET A 46 -2.02 2.21 7.43
C MET A 46 -3.45 2.67 7.15
N ASN A 47 -4.43 2.23 7.94
CA ASN A 47 -5.82 2.67 7.77
C ASN A 47 -6.01 4.17 8.05
N ILE A 48 -5.22 4.76 8.95
CA ILE A 48 -5.26 6.21 9.19
C ILE A 48 -4.62 6.96 8.02
N ILE A 49 -3.45 6.51 7.53
CA ILE A 49 -2.79 7.12 6.37
C ILE A 49 -3.65 7.02 5.11
N THR A 50 -4.40 5.93 4.95
CA THR A 50 -5.28 5.75 3.78
C THR A 50 -6.66 6.40 3.93
N ASP A 51 -6.87 7.21 4.98
CA ASP A 51 -8.14 7.89 5.29
C ASP A 51 -9.34 6.93 5.46
N ASN A 52 -9.07 5.67 5.80
CA ASN A 52 -10.09 4.66 6.11
C ASN A 52 -10.45 4.63 7.61
N LEU A 53 -9.66 5.26 8.47
CA LEU A 53 -9.85 5.30 9.91
C LEU A 53 -9.42 6.65 10.46
N ASN A 54 -10.24 7.21 11.35
CA ASN A 54 -9.88 8.43 12.07
C ASN A 54 -8.96 8.13 13.27
N ALA A 55 -7.89 8.91 13.40
CA ALA A 55 -7.13 8.97 14.64
C ALA A 55 -7.96 9.61 15.75
N ASP A 56 -7.63 9.31 17.03
CA ASP A 56 -8.24 9.98 18.18
C ASP A 56 -7.60 11.35 18.42
N SER A 57 -6.28 11.48 18.15
CA SER A 57 -5.53 12.73 18.12
C SER A 57 -4.35 12.65 17.18
N GLY A 58 -3.71 13.80 16.91
CA GLY A 58 -2.65 13.94 15.94
C GLY A 58 -3.18 14.13 14.51
N GLU A 59 -2.27 14.26 13.56
CA GLU A 59 -2.61 14.56 12.18
C GLU A 59 -1.69 13.86 11.19
N VAL A 60 -2.19 13.67 9.97
CA VAL A 60 -1.40 13.23 8.81
C VAL A 60 -1.44 14.37 7.79
N LEU A 61 -0.26 14.82 7.38
CA LEU A 61 -0.10 15.91 6.40
C LEU A 61 0.56 15.36 5.13
N TYR A 62 0.02 15.75 3.99
CA TYR A 62 0.63 15.55 2.69
C TYR A 62 1.03 16.91 2.13
N ASP A 63 2.34 17.11 1.90
CA ASP A 63 2.95 18.38 1.49
C ASP A 63 2.51 19.59 2.36
N GLY A 64 2.36 19.33 3.68
CA GLY A 64 2.00 20.35 4.67
C GLY A 64 0.50 20.57 4.85
N GLU A 65 -0.36 19.92 4.08
CA GLU A 65 -1.82 20.02 4.20
C GLU A 65 -2.44 18.74 4.78
N GLU A 66 -3.39 18.88 5.70
CA GLU A 66 -4.05 17.74 6.35
C GLU A 66 -4.82 16.90 5.34
N ILE A 67 -4.57 15.57 5.30
CA ILE A 67 -5.19 14.65 4.34
C ILE A 67 -6.71 14.68 4.37
N LYS A 68 -7.31 14.95 5.53
CA LYS A 68 -8.77 15.08 5.68
C LYS A 68 -9.33 16.30 4.95
N LYS A 69 -8.57 17.41 4.90
CA LYS A 69 -8.96 18.63 4.16
C LYS A 69 -8.82 18.42 2.66
N LEU A 70 -7.76 17.74 2.24
CA LEU A 70 -7.55 17.35 0.85
C LEU A 70 -8.64 16.37 0.34
N GLY A 71 -9.10 15.45 1.17
CA GLY A 71 -10.21 14.56 0.88
C GLY A 71 -10.05 13.78 -0.44
N LYS A 72 -10.77 14.17 -1.49
CA LYS A 72 -10.70 13.48 -2.80
C LYS A 72 -9.33 13.63 -3.46
N ASP A 73 -8.71 14.78 -3.34
CA ASP A 73 -7.43 15.07 -3.99
C ASP A 73 -6.32 14.20 -3.39
N TYR A 74 -6.32 13.98 -2.07
CA TYR A 74 -5.42 13.02 -1.45
C TYR A 74 -5.62 11.61 -1.99
N ARG A 75 -6.87 11.17 -2.20
CA ARG A 75 -7.15 9.83 -2.75
C ARG A 75 -6.68 9.65 -4.19
N THR A 76 -6.50 10.74 -4.96
CA THR A 76 -5.94 10.65 -6.32
C THR A 76 -4.46 10.34 -6.33
N VAL A 77 -3.72 10.75 -5.30
CA VAL A 77 -2.27 10.51 -5.16
C VAL A 77 -1.95 9.25 -4.34
N LEU A 78 -2.98 8.54 -3.86
CA LEU A 78 -2.85 7.36 -3.02
C LEU A 78 -3.12 6.06 -3.78
N GLY A 79 -2.19 5.12 -3.71
CA GLY A 79 -2.38 3.71 -4.06
C GLY A 79 -2.40 2.83 -2.81
N TYR A 80 -3.36 1.93 -2.70
CA TYR A 80 -3.44 1.04 -1.54
C TYR A 80 -3.73 -0.41 -1.95
N MET A 81 -2.94 -1.31 -1.41
CA MET A 81 -3.11 -2.74 -1.46
C MET A 81 -3.28 -3.27 -0.04
N PRO A 82 -4.49 -3.60 0.41
CA PRO A 82 -4.74 -4.19 1.73
C PRO A 82 -4.33 -5.65 1.79
N GLN A 83 -4.01 -6.15 2.99
CA GLN A 83 -3.60 -7.53 3.25
C GLN A 83 -4.65 -8.56 2.77
N GLN A 84 -5.92 -8.28 2.98
CA GLN A 84 -7.03 -9.12 2.54
C GLN A 84 -7.88 -8.34 1.55
N GLN A 85 -7.63 -8.55 0.28
CA GLN A 85 -8.52 -8.09 -0.77
C GLN A 85 -9.12 -9.30 -1.48
N GLY A 86 -10.43 -9.45 -1.38
CA GLY A 86 -11.17 -10.42 -2.18
C GLY A 86 -11.02 -10.08 -3.65
N LEU A 87 -10.31 -10.91 -4.39
CA LEU A 87 -10.33 -10.83 -5.84
C LEU A 87 -11.64 -11.45 -6.35
N TYR A 88 -12.18 -10.86 -7.38
CA TYR A 88 -13.35 -11.41 -8.10
C TYR A 88 -12.89 -12.59 -8.96
N ASP A 89 -12.89 -13.80 -8.43
CA ASP A 89 -12.33 -14.99 -9.06
C ASP A 89 -12.88 -15.24 -10.49
N ASP A 90 -14.11 -14.85 -10.76
CA ASP A 90 -14.74 -14.95 -12.08
C ASP A 90 -14.39 -13.81 -13.05
N PHE A 91 -13.75 -12.76 -12.59
CA PHE A 91 -13.28 -11.70 -13.46
C PHE A 91 -11.98 -12.10 -14.14
N THR A 92 -11.82 -11.72 -15.41
CA THR A 92 -10.48 -11.67 -16.01
C THR A 92 -9.68 -10.53 -15.40
N LEU A 93 -8.35 -10.63 -15.42
CA LEU A 93 -7.49 -9.54 -14.94
C LEU A 93 -7.82 -8.21 -15.64
N ASN A 94 -7.99 -8.24 -16.95
CA ASN A 94 -8.36 -7.06 -17.73
C ASN A 94 -9.69 -6.46 -17.23
N ARG A 95 -10.73 -7.28 -17.04
CA ARG A 95 -12.03 -6.83 -16.51
C ARG A 95 -11.89 -6.23 -15.12
N PHE A 96 -11.09 -6.84 -14.28
CA PHE A 96 -10.81 -6.34 -12.92
C PHE A 96 -10.16 -4.96 -12.95
N LEU A 97 -9.11 -4.78 -13.74
CA LEU A 97 -8.42 -3.49 -13.85
C LEU A 97 -9.34 -2.39 -14.44
N TRP A 98 -10.16 -2.71 -15.43
CA TRP A 98 -11.17 -1.77 -15.93
C TRP A 98 -12.20 -1.38 -14.87
N TYR A 99 -12.66 -2.33 -14.08
CA TYR A 99 -13.58 -2.08 -12.97
C TYR A 99 -12.94 -1.16 -11.92
N MET A 100 -11.70 -1.45 -11.52
CA MET A 100 -10.96 -0.62 -10.55
C MET A 100 -10.64 0.78 -11.10
N ALA A 101 -10.31 0.89 -12.39
CA ALA A 101 -10.11 2.19 -13.04
C ALA A 101 -11.37 3.05 -13.02
N ALA A 102 -12.54 2.44 -13.25
CA ALA A 102 -13.82 3.13 -13.17
C ALA A 102 -14.13 3.61 -11.76
N LEU A 103 -13.87 2.79 -10.73
CA LEU A 103 -14.04 3.18 -9.32
C LEU A 103 -13.11 4.33 -8.91
N LYS A 104 -11.90 4.39 -9.49
CA LYS A 104 -10.96 5.49 -9.31
C LYS A 104 -11.28 6.73 -10.15
N GLY A 105 -12.34 6.71 -10.97
CA GLY A 105 -12.78 7.83 -11.78
C GLY A 105 -11.93 8.10 -13.03
N LEU A 106 -11.07 7.16 -13.45
CA LEU A 106 -10.27 7.34 -14.66
C LEU A 106 -11.16 7.38 -15.92
N LYS A 107 -10.86 8.31 -16.82
CA LYS A 107 -11.54 8.38 -18.12
C LYS A 107 -11.14 7.19 -18.99
N LYS A 108 -12.06 6.72 -19.83
CA LYS A 108 -11.88 5.50 -20.66
C LYS A 108 -10.57 5.50 -21.49
N LYS A 109 -10.20 6.63 -22.08
CA LYS A 109 -8.95 6.74 -22.88
C LYS A 109 -7.72 6.59 -21.99
N GLU A 110 -7.71 7.26 -20.86
CA GLU A 110 -6.64 7.21 -19.86
C GLU A 110 -6.51 5.81 -19.26
N ALA A 111 -7.62 5.23 -18.78
CA ALA A 111 -7.65 3.87 -18.24
C ALA A 111 -7.09 2.84 -19.22
N LYS A 112 -7.41 2.95 -20.53
CA LYS A 112 -6.87 2.04 -21.55
C LYS A 112 -5.35 2.08 -21.61
N VAL A 113 -4.76 3.28 -21.65
CA VAL A 113 -3.30 3.47 -21.70
C VAL A 113 -2.65 2.92 -20.44
N LYS A 114 -3.16 3.31 -19.27
CA LYS A 114 -2.63 2.88 -17.96
C LYS A 114 -2.72 1.36 -17.79
N ILE A 115 -3.86 0.74 -18.08
CA ILE A 115 -4.03 -0.72 -17.97
C ILE A 115 -3.06 -1.45 -18.89
N THR A 116 -2.89 -1.00 -20.14
CA THR A 116 -1.96 -1.64 -21.08
C THR A 116 -0.53 -1.57 -20.55
N SER A 117 -0.07 -0.41 -20.11
CA SER A 117 1.25 -0.23 -19.52
C SER A 117 1.44 -1.06 -18.25
N LEU A 118 0.47 -1.03 -17.32
CA LEU A 118 0.56 -1.79 -16.07
C LEU A 118 0.62 -3.30 -16.28
N LEU A 119 -0.13 -3.85 -17.26
CA LEU A 119 -0.07 -5.27 -17.57
C LEU A 119 1.32 -5.70 -18.04
N GLU A 120 2.05 -4.83 -18.74
CA GLU A 120 3.44 -5.05 -19.12
C GLU A 120 4.35 -4.93 -17.91
N THR A 121 4.24 -3.85 -17.14
CA THR A 121 5.04 -3.57 -15.93
C THR A 121 4.96 -4.71 -14.92
N VAL A 122 3.75 -5.24 -14.64
CA VAL A 122 3.57 -6.37 -13.71
C VAL A 122 3.82 -7.74 -14.34
N ASN A 123 4.24 -7.78 -15.62
CA ASN A 123 4.47 -9.02 -16.39
C ASN A 123 3.27 -9.99 -16.34
N LEU A 124 2.07 -9.47 -16.62
CA LEU A 124 0.82 -10.23 -16.67
C LEU A 124 0.05 -10.03 -18.00
N LYS A 125 0.68 -9.44 -19.02
CA LYS A 125 0.05 -9.15 -20.32
C LYS A 125 -0.56 -10.40 -20.96
N GLU A 126 0.19 -11.51 -21.01
CA GLU A 126 -0.26 -12.79 -21.57
C GLU A 126 -1.38 -13.46 -20.75
N SER A 127 -1.58 -13.01 -19.53
CA SER A 127 -2.62 -13.51 -18.63
C SER A 127 -3.80 -12.56 -18.47
N ALA A 128 -3.83 -11.45 -19.21
CA ALA A 128 -4.85 -10.41 -19.09
C ALA A 128 -6.29 -10.94 -19.23
N HIS A 129 -6.49 -11.95 -20.06
CA HIS A 129 -7.80 -12.56 -20.35
C HIS A 129 -8.09 -13.82 -19.52
N LYS A 130 -7.17 -14.26 -18.66
CA LYS A 130 -7.40 -15.38 -17.74
C LYS A 130 -8.17 -14.92 -16.50
N LYS A 131 -9.01 -15.80 -15.94
CA LYS A 131 -9.75 -15.55 -14.72
C LYS A 131 -8.78 -15.45 -13.52
N LEU A 132 -9.03 -14.50 -12.62
CA LEU A 132 -8.23 -14.27 -11.41
C LEU A 132 -8.22 -15.49 -10.48
N GLY A 133 -9.30 -16.29 -10.45
CA GLY A 133 -9.37 -17.53 -9.70
C GLY A 133 -8.33 -18.56 -10.13
N SER A 134 -7.81 -18.50 -11.38
CA SER A 134 -6.76 -19.39 -11.89
C SER A 134 -5.34 -18.89 -11.63
N PHE A 135 -5.17 -17.72 -11.01
CA PHE A 135 -3.85 -17.13 -10.79
C PHE A 135 -3.11 -17.78 -9.62
N SER A 136 -1.79 -17.93 -9.76
CA SER A 136 -0.93 -18.26 -8.63
C SER A 136 -0.93 -17.11 -7.60
N GLY A 137 -0.46 -17.38 -6.37
CA GLY A 137 -0.34 -16.36 -5.32
C GLY A 137 0.44 -15.13 -5.80
N GLY A 138 1.61 -15.33 -6.42
CA GLY A 138 2.43 -14.25 -6.97
C GLY A 138 1.75 -13.48 -8.10
N MET A 139 0.96 -14.15 -8.96
CA MET A 139 0.17 -13.46 -9.98
C MET A 139 -0.94 -12.62 -9.36
N LYS A 140 -1.62 -13.12 -8.32
CA LYS A 140 -2.64 -12.37 -7.56
C LYS A 140 -2.05 -11.14 -6.91
N GLN A 141 -0.88 -11.25 -6.26
CA GLN A 141 -0.20 -10.11 -5.65
C GLN A 141 0.18 -9.05 -6.70
N ARG A 142 0.75 -9.45 -7.84
CA ARG A 142 1.06 -8.50 -8.93
C ARG A 142 -0.17 -7.83 -9.51
N ALA A 143 -1.29 -8.53 -9.60
CA ALA A 143 -2.56 -7.95 -10.02
C ALA A 143 -3.08 -6.90 -9.01
N LEU A 144 -2.94 -7.16 -7.71
CA LEU A 144 -3.28 -6.23 -6.63
C LEU A 144 -2.37 -4.99 -6.61
N ILE A 145 -1.08 -5.16 -6.85
CA ILE A 145 -0.17 -4.02 -6.98
C ILE A 145 -0.54 -3.20 -8.22
N ALA A 146 -0.84 -3.85 -9.36
CA ALA A 146 -1.27 -3.15 -10.57
C ALA A 146 -2.53 -2.29 -10.33
N GLN A 147 -3.53 -2.80 -9.60
CA GLN A 147 -4.71 -2.00 -9.25
C GLN A 147 -4.37 -0.81 -8.34
N ALA A 148 -3.41 -0.96 -7.43
CA ALA A 148 -2.96 0.14 -6.57
C ALA A 148 -2.27 1.25 -7.39
N LEU A 149 -1.58 0.90 -8.48
CA LEU A 149 -0.85 1.81 -9.37
C LEU A 149 -1.71 2.48 -10.46
N LEU A 150 -2.99 2.14 -10.61
CA LEU A 150 -3.83 2.60 -11.72
C LEU A 150 -3.90 4.12 -11.89
N ASN A 151 -3.91 4.87 -10.79
CA ASN A 151 -3.97 6.33 -10.79
C ASN A 151 -2.60 7.01 -10.72
N ASP A 152 -1.50 6.24 -10.96
CA ASP A 152 -0.13 6.72 -10.85
C ASP A 152 0.12 7.45 -9.51
N PRO A 153 -0.02 6.74 -8.40
CA PRO A 153 0.02 7.36 -7.08
C PRO A 153 1.41 7.86 -6.73
N GLU A 154 1.46 8.93 -5.95
CA GLU A 154 2.68 9.44 -5.31
C GLU A 154 2.98 8.71 -4.00
N ILE A 155 1.94 8.20 -3.34
CA ILE A 155 2.03 7.41 -2.10
C ILE A 155 1.46 6.01 -2.39
N LEU A 156 2.26 4.97 -2.14
CA LEU A 156 1.87 3.58 -2.31
C LEU A 156 1.97 2.83 -0.98
N ILE A 157 0.85 2.34 -0.50
CA ILE A 157 0.77 1.55 0.73
C ILE A 157 0.51 0.09 0.37
N LEU A 158 1.41 -0.79 0.79
CA LEU A 158 1.36 -2.23 0.52
C LEU A 158 1.34 -3.01 1.84
N ASP A 159 0.22 -3.65 2.14
CA ASP A 159 0.06 -4.42 3.37
C ASP A 159 0.35 -5.91 3.10
N GLU A 160 1.48 -6.40 3.62
CA GLU A 160 1.97 -7.79 3.47
C GLU A 160 2.04 -8.27 2.00
N PRO A 161 2.70 -7.53 1.07
CA PRO A 161 2.64 -7.82 -0.37
C PRO A 161 3.30 -9.16 -0.77
N THR A 162 4.08 -9.76 0.12
CA THR A 162 4.81 -11.02 -0.10
C THR A 162 4.24 -12.19 0.70
N ALA A 163 3.17 -11.96 1.47
CA ALA A 163 2.58 -13.00 2.32
C ALA A 163 2.10 -14.21 1.50
N GLY A 164 2.43 -15.42 1.98
CA GLY A 164 2.01 -16.67 1.36
C GLY A 164 2.74 -17.03 0.05
N LEU A 165 3.77 -16.26 -0.34
CA LEU A 165 4.56 -16.54 -1.53
C LEU A 165 5.78 -17.40 -1.23
N ASP A 166 6.18 -18.22 -2.23
CA ASP A 166 7.45 -18.93 -2.19
C ASP A 166 8.66 -17.96 -2.29
N PRO A 167 9.87 -18.37 -1.90
CA PRO A 167 11.05 -17.49 -1.87
C PRO A 167 11.37 -16.83 -3.22
N LYS A 168 11.16 -17.52 -4.34
CA LYS A 168 11.42 -17.00 -5.68
C LYS A 168 10.45 -15.87 -6.06
N GLU A 169 9.17 -16.05 -5.77
CA GLU A 169 8.14 -15.02 -6.01
C GLU A 169 8.32 -13.83 -5.06
N ARG A 170 8.75 -14.03 -3.80
CA ARG A 170 9.09 -12.93 -2.88
C ARG A 170 10.17 -12.04 -3.46
N ILE A 171 11.27 -12.62 -3.96
CA ILE A 171 12.36 -11.87 -4.61
C ILE A 171 11.83 -11.06 -5.79
N ARG A 172 10.98 -11.66 -6.63
CA ARG A 172 10.38 -10.98 -7.79
C ARG A 172 9.53 -9.78 -7.39
N ILE A 173 8.65 -9.95 -6.39
CA ILE A 173 7.80 -8.86 -5.89
C ILE A 173 8.66 -7.75 -5.28
N ARG A 174 9.68 -8.10 -4.50
CA ARG A 174 10.61 -7.14 -3.90
C ARG A 174 11.33 -6.30 -4.97
N ASN A 175 11.91 -6.95 -5.98
CA ASN A 175 12.60 -6.25 -7.05
C ASN A 175 11.63 -5.34 -7.81
N PHE A 176 10.43 -5.83 -8.11
CA PHE A 176 9.39 -5.05 -8.76
C PHE A 176 8.99 -3.80 -7.94
N ILE A 177 8.81 -3.94 -6.62
CA ILE A 177 8.52 -2.80 -5.75
C ILE A 177 9.68 -1.78 -5.77
N SER A 178 10.92 -2.24 -5.74
CA SER A 178 12.10 -1.36 -5.83
C SER A 178 12.11 -0.56 -7.13
N GLU A 179 11.77 -1.18 -8.26
CA GLU A 179 11.72 -0.52 -9.58
C GLU A 179 10.66 0.58 -9.65
N ILE A 180 9.49 0.35 -9.07
CA ILE A 180 8.38 1.33 -9.12
C ILE A 180 8.46 2.42 -8.07
N ALA A 181 9.42 2.35 -7.14
CA ALA A 181 9.50 3.23 -5.97
C ALA A 181 10.35 4.49 -6.18
N GLU A 182 11.03 4.63 -7.31
CA GLU A 182 12.07 5.64 -7.55
C GLU A 182 11.61 7.08 -7.24
N ASP A 183 10.39 7.41 -7.57
CA ASP A 183 9.77 8.74 -7.40
C ASP A 183 8.59 8.76 -6.43
N LYS A 184 8.37 7.68 -5.65
CA LYS A 184 7.18 7.49 -4.81
C LYS A 184 7.55 7.30 -3.34
N ILE A 185 6.64 7.64 -2.45
CA ILE A 185 6.69 7.19 -1.06
C ILE A 185 6.02 5.82 -1.01
N VAL A 186 6.79 4.76 -0.76
CA VAL A 186 6.28 3.39 -0.66
C VAL A 186 6.39 2.89 0.77
N LEU A 187 5.26 2.62 1.42
CA LEU A 187 5.22 2.02 2.75
C LEU A 187 4.78 0.56 2.66
N ILE A 188 5.64 -0.35 3.10
CA ILE A 188 5.39 -1.79 3.08
C ILE A 188 5.27 -2.29 4.51
N SER A 189 4.13 -2.85 4.90
CA SER A 189 4.07 -3.64 6.12
C SER A 189 4.53 -5.06 5.86
N THR A 190 5.35 -5.58 6.75
CA THR A 190 5.72 -7.00 6.76
C THR A 190 6.18 -7.41 8.15
N HIS A 191 6.12 -8.72 8.42
CA HIS A 191 6.76 -9.33 9.59
C HIS A 191 8.06 -10.06 9.22
N VAL A 192 8.46 -10.02 7.94
CA VAL A 192 9.64 -10.70 7.40
C VAL A 192 10.69 -9.66 7.01
N VAL A 193 11.76 -9.54 7.80
CA VAL A 193 12.84 -8.57 7.60
C VAL A 193 13.49 -8.70 6.23
N SER A 194 13.76 -9.95 5.79
CA SER A 194 14.39 -10.21 4.50
C SER A 194 13.60 -9.73 3.28
N ASP A 195 12.31 -9.40 3.44
CA ASP A 195 11.50 -8.88 2.35
C ASP A 195 11.78 -7.38 2.05
N ILE A 196 12.37 -6.67 3.00
CA ILE A 196 12.57 -5.21 2.90
C ILE A 196 14.01 -4.75 3.12
N GLU A 197 14.87 -5.53 3.81
CA GLU A 197 16.21 -5.12 4.22
C GLU A 197 17.12 -4.63 3.08
N PHE A 198 16.91 -5.14 1.86
CA PHE A 198 17.71 -4.77 0.69
C PHE A 198 17.13 -3.64 -0.16
N ILE A 199 15.85 -3.28 0.06
CA ILE A 199 15.15 -2.27 -0.76
C ILE A 199 14.69 -1.07 0.06
N ALA A 200 14.58 -1.21 1.38
CA ALA A 200 14.10 -0.14 2.23
C ALA A 200 15.17 0.94 2.40
N LYS A 201 14.77 2.18 2.18
CA LYS A 201 15.52 3.37 2.57
C LYS A 201 15.65 3.45 4.09
N GLU A 202 14.58 3.13 4.79
CA GLU A 202 14.47 3.12 6.25
C GLU A 202 13.52 2.04 6.73
N ILE A 203 13.76 1.53 7.95
CA ILE A 203 12.91 0.54 8.60
C ILE A 203 12.27 1.16 9.84
N ILE A 204 10.96 1.29 9.82
CA ILE A 204 10.13 1.82 10.90
C ILE A 204 9.73 0.66 11.80
N LEU A 205 10.30 0.59 13.00
CA LEU A 205 9.98 -0.47 13.96
C LEU A 205 8.85 0.00 14.90
N LEU A 206 7.68 -0.63 14.77
CA LEU A 206 6.51 -0.36 15.59
C LEU A 206 6.33 -1.43 16.68
N LYS A 207 6.22 -1.00 17.95
CA LYS A 207 5.96 -1.89 19.08
C LYS A 207 4.97 -1.24 20.05
N GLN A 208 3.86 -1.92 20.34
CA GLN A 208 2.82 -1.42 21.25
C GLN A 208 2.35 0.00 20.93
N GLY A 209 2.15 0.30 19.66
CA GLY A 209 1.70 1.60 19.19
C GLY A 209 2.76 2.70 19.12
N LYS A 210 4.00 2.43 19.53
CA LYS A 210 5.10 3.40 19.55
C LYS A 210 6.14 3.13 18.50
N LEU A 211 6.72 4.19 17.96
CA LEU A 211 7.93 4.13 17.17
C LEU A 211 9.11 3.79 18.09
N VAL A 212 9.80 2.67 17.82
CA VAL A 212 10.95 2.23 18.61
C VAL A 212 12.27 2.67 17.96
N SER A 213 12.32 2.61 16.63
CA SER A 213 13.48 3.01 15.82
C SER A 213 13.04 3.29 14.38
N HIS A 214 13.72 4.19 13.73
CA HIS A 214 13.67 4.42 12.28
C HIS A 214 15.03 4.89 11.79
#